data_9199fbdadc78d96073bb99ce0660edce
#
_entry.id   9199fbdadc78d96073bb99ce0660edce
#
_cell.length_a   1.000
_cell.length_b   1.000
_cell.length_c   1.000
_cell.angle_alpha   90.00
_cell.angle_beta   90.00
_cell.angle_gamma   90.00
#
_symmetry.space_group_name_H-M   'P 1'
#
loop_
_entity.id
_entity.type
_entity.pdbx_description
1 polymer ?
#
loop_
_entity_poly.entity_id
_entity_poly.type
_entity_poly.pdbx_seq_one_letter_code
_entity_poly.pdbx_strand_id
1 'polypeptide(L)'
;MKNLFIVIVIFIISRPNVLAQEDLFDILEEESPQTKNFVTSTFKGTRILNGHSIENRNKGTLEFVISHRFGRVNLGAEELYGLDQSNIRFAFEYGLTDNLMLGIGRSSFDKEYDGFFKLKLLKQGAEKGSFPFAISLFGSAVYRSIDDFEPGNEPSSSERMSYTTQLLIARKFSPGFSLQVTPSLIHRNSVKIEDDPHNIFAVGIGSRVKLTKRVSINGEYHYTVNPLESIDATNSLAFGIDIETGGHVFQIILSNSITMIEKSFITESTDDFFEGDVHLGFNISRAFQFGKNKKKKLKEVKESNQ
;
A
#
# COMPACT_ATOMS: atom_id res chain seq x y z
N MET A 1 -19.26 -28.33 -10.46
CA MET A 1 -18.79 -26.93 -10.26
C MET A 1 -19.88 -25.96 -9.77
N LYS A 2 -21.18 -26.17 -10.02
CA LYS A 2 -22.25 -25.26 -9.52
C LYS A 2 -22.49 -25.31 -7.99
N ASN A 3 -22.14 -26.43 -7.33
CA ASN A 3 -22.43 -26.61 -5.88
C ASN A 3 -21.34 -26.05 -4.96
N LEU A 4 -20.14 -25.77 -5.46
CA LEU A 4 -19.05 -25.21 -4.66
C LEU A 4 -19.25 -23.69 -4.42
N PHE A 5 -19.85 -23.00 -5.37
CA PHE A 5 -20.16 -21.56 -5.26
C PHE A 5 -21.22 -21.25 -4.21
N ILE A 6 -22.17 -22.17 -3.99
CA ILE A 6 -23.27 -22.02 -3.01
C ILE A 6 -22.72 -22.15 -1.57
N VAL A 7 -21.73 -22.99 -1.33
CA VAL A 7 -21.16 -23.19 0.01
C VAL A 7 -20.36 -21.95 0.47
N ILE A 8 -19.70 -21.25 -0.44
CA ILE A 8 -18.94 -20.02 -0.11
C ILE A 8 -19.90 -18.86 0.21
N VAL A 9 -21.03 -18.77 -0.45
CA VAL A 9 -22.04 -17.70 -0.21
C VAL A 9 -22.79 -17.91 1.13
N ILE A 10 -23.01 -19.16 1.57
CA ILE A 10 -23.71 -19.44 2.84
C ILE A 10 -22.83 -19.11 4.07
N PHE A 11 -21.48 -19.19 3.96
CA PHE A 11 -20.60 -18.84 5.07
C PHE A 11 -20.50 -17.32 5.34
N ILE A 12 -20.93 -16.47 4.39
CA ILE A 12 -20.92 -15.01 4.51
C ILE A 12 -22.18 -14.48 5.26
N ILE A 13 -23.23 -15.31 5.41
CA ILE A 13 -24.52 -14.85 5.96
C ILE A 13 -24.70 -15.14 7.46
N SER A 14 -23.87 -15.96 8.08
CA SER A 14 -23.93 -16.20 9.52
C SER A 14 -23.30 -15.04 10.29
N ARG A 15 -24.13 -14.15 10.85
CA ARG A 15 -23.75 -13.03 11.73
C ARG A 15 -23.56 -13.54 13.18
N PRO A 16 -22.35 -13.55 13.76
CA PRO A 16 -22.25 -13.55 15.21
C PRO A 16 -22.52 -12.12 15.72
N ASN A 17 -23.46 -12.00 16.66
CA ASN A 17 -23.70 -10.74 17.39
C ASN A 17 -22.48 -10.38 18.25
N VAL A 18 -21.67 -9.42 17.81
CA VAL A 18 -20.59 -8.83 18.58
C VAL A 18 -20.94 -7.36 18.84
N LEU A 19 -21.91 -7.13 19.73
CA LEU A 19 -22.40 -5.79 20.09
C LEU A 19 -21.55 -5.08 21.17
N ALA A 20 -20.62 -5.75 21.82
CA ALA A 20 -19.94 -5.22 23.01
C ALA A 20 -18.65 -4.43 22.77
N GLN A 21 -18.11 -4.37 21.55
CA GLN A 21 -16.89 -3.61 21.25
C GLN A 21 -17.13 -2.33 20.43
N GLU A 22 -18.33 -2.13 19.90
CA GLU A 22 -18.67 -0.96 19.07
C GLU A 22 -18.80 0.30 19.94
N ASP A 23 -19.39 0.22 21.13
CA ASP A 23 -19.59 1.36 22.05
C ASP A 23 -18.27 1.92 22.60
N LEU A 24 -17.22 1.09 22.77
CA LEU A 24 -15.95 1.54 23.34
C LEU A 24 -15.11 2.37 22.34
N PHE A 25 -15.25 2.11 21.03
CA PHE A 25 -14.57 2.89 20.00
C PHE A 25 -15.30 4.21 19.71
N ASP A 26 -16.62 4.22 19.75
CA ASP A 26 -17.41 5.45 19.59
C ASP A 26 -17.19 6.41 20.78
N ILE A 27 -17.09 5.89 22.02
CA ILE A 27 -16.75 6.68 23.22
C ILE A 27 -15.31 7.23 23.18
N LEU A 28 -14.35 6.49 22.59
CA LEU A 28 -12.97 6.94 22.43
C LEU A 28 -12.80 8.00 21.32
N GLU A 29 -13.70 8.04 20.33
CA GLU A 29 -13.73 9.12 19.32
C GLU A 29 -14.37 10.41 19.87
N GLU A 30 -15.32 10.32 20.81
CA GLU A 30 -15.99 11.48 21.41
C GLU A 30 -15.15 12.21 22.50
N GLU A 31 -14.26 11.51 23.19
CA GLU A 31 -13.43 12.09 24.28
C GLU A 31 -12.08 12.69 23.83
N SER A 32 -11.79 12.80 22.52
CA SER A 32 -10.55 13.45 22.09
C SER A 32 -10.67 14.98 22.20
N PRO A 33 -9.78 15.68 22.95
CA PRO A 33 -9.82 17.15 23.01
C PRO A 33 -9.67 17.72 21.61
N GLN A 34 -10.49 18.71 21.27
CA GLN A 34 -10.58 19.42 20.00
C GLN A 34 -9.23 20.02 19.59
N THR A 35 -8.38 19.22 18.98
CA THR A 35 -7.21 19.69 18.26
C THR A 35 -7.55 19.70 16.79
N LYS A 36 -7.68 20.90 16.21
CA LYS A 36 -7.90 21.22 14.79
C LYS A 36 -8.53 20.07 14.02
N ASN A 37 -9.78 20.24 13.60
CA ASN A 37 -10.60 19.27 12.90
C ASN A 37 -9.99 18.84 11.55
N PHE A 38 -9.10 17.84 11.56
CA PHE A 38 -8.58 17.23 10.35
C PHE A 38 -9.30 15.92 10.05
N VAL A 39 -9.48 15.66 8.75
CA VAL A 39 -9.99 14.37 8.26
C VAL A 39 -8.98 13.28 8.58
N THR A 40 -9.47 12.16 9.08
CA THR A 40 -8.68 10.97 9.41
C THR A 40 -9.16 9.76 8.62
N SER A 41 -8.30 8.75 8.51
CA SER A 41 -8.62 7.45 7.89
C SER A 41 -9.18 7.59 6.47
N THR A 42 -8.43 8.29 5.59
CA THR A 42 -8.73 8.37 4.16
C THR A 42 -8.62 6.97 3.54
N PHE A 43 -7.56 6.24 3.89
CA PHE A 43 -7.39 4.82 3.61
C PHE A 43 -7.21 4.02 4.90
N LYS A 44 -7.25 2.69 4.86
CA LYS A 44 -7.10 1.83 6.04
C LYS A 44 -5.66 1.60 6.44
N GLY A 45 -4.79 1.39 5.47
CA GLY A 45 -3.38 1.10 5.64
C GLY A 45 -2.48 2.16 5.03
N THR A 46 -1.17 1.97 5.20
CA THR A 46 -0.13 2.79 4.57
C THR A 46 0.00 2.53 3.08
N ARG A 47 -0.68 1.47 2.57
CA ARG A 47 -0.81 1.13 1.16
C ARG A 47 -2.27 1.15 0.73
N ILE A 48 -2.53 1.53 -0.56
CA ILE A 48 -3.84 1.35 -1.18
C ILE A 48 -4.00 -0.13 -1.52
N LEU A 49 -3.17 -0.65 -2.42
CA LEU A 49 -2.99 -2.06 -2.75
C LEU A 49 -1.50 -2.34 -3.01
N ASN A 50 -0.93 -1.88 -4.14
CA ASN A 50 0.48 -1.90 -4.46
C ASN A 50 1.16 -0.60 -3.99
N GLY A 51 0.61 0.56 -4.35
CA GLY A 51 1.16 1.88 -4.07
C GLY A 51 0.86 2.41 -2.68
N HIS A 52 1.68 3.35 -2.24
CA HIS A 52 1.49 4.03 -0.95
C HIS A 52 0.22 4.87 -0.92
N SER A 53 -0.53 4.77 0.18
CA SER A 53 -1.62 5.68 0.51
C SER A 53 -1.08 6.94 1.19
N ILE A 54 -1.96 7.95 1.35
CA ILE A 54 -1.69 9.18 2.10
C ILE A 54 -1.42 8.93 3.60
N GLU A 55 -1.77 7.76 4.13
CA GLU A 55 -1.69 7.47 5.56
C GLU A 55 -0.24 7.21 6.00
N ASN A 56 0.13 7.83 7.13
CA ASN A 56 1.36 7.57 7.86
C ASN A 56 1.04 6.82 9.15
N ARG A 57 2.01 6.11 9.70
CA ARG A 57 1.94 5.64 11.08
C ARG A 57 2.25 6.77 12.05
N ASN A 58 1.55 6.78 13.19
CA ASN A 58 1.75 7.76 14.24
C ASN A 58 3.15 7.62 14.85
N LYS A 59 3.65 8.68 15.46
CA LYS A 59 4.95 8.67 16.15
C LYS A 59 5.10 7.48 17.10
N GLY A 60 6.22 6.76 16.96
CA GLY A 60 6.56 5.60 17.81
C GLY A 60 5.81 4.32 17.44
N THR A 61 5.10 4.29 16.30
CA THR A 61 4.47 3.07 15.80
C THR A 61 5.36 2.43 14.76
N LEU A 62 5.73 1.16 14.98
CA LEU A 62 6.34 0.29 14.00
C LEU A 62 5.26 -0.59 13.38
N GLU A 63 5.19 -0.63 12.07
CA GLU A 63 4.37 -1.57 11.33
C GLU A 63 5.23 -2.58 10.61
N PHE A 64 4.88 -3.85 10.73
CA PHE A 64 5.41 -4.92 9.91
C PHE A 64 4.42 -5.24 8.81
N VAL A 65 4.90 -5.26 7.56
CA VAL A 65 4.08 -5.51 6.37
C VAL A 65 4.64 -6.71 5.63
N ILE A 66 3.79 -7.70 5.37
CA ILE A 66 4.05 -8.82 4.47
C ILE A 66 3.19 -8.60 3.25
N SER A 67 3.80 -8.50 2.08
CA SER A 67 3.11 -8.47 0.80
C SER A 67 3.48 -9.71 0.00
N HIS A 68 2.49 -10.36 -0.61
CA HIS A 68 2.66 -11.59 -1.36
C HIS A 68 1.86 -11.54 -2.66
N ARG A 69 2.45 -11.97 -3.76
CA ARG A 69 1.80 -12.16 -5.06
C ARG A 69 2.13 -13.56 -5.56
N PHE A 70 1.11 -14.26 -5.99
CA PHE A 70 1.23 -15.55 -6.66
C PHE A 70 1.52 -15.35 -8.15
N GLY A 71 1.79 -16.43 -8.88
CA GLY A 71 1.86 -16.43 -10.33
C GLY A 71 0.49 -16.09 -10.97
N ARG A 72 0.44 -16.08 -12.31
CA ARG A 72 -0.78 -15.75 -13.04
C ARG A 72 -1.84 -16.84 -12.89
N VAL A 73 -3.10 -16.44 -12.65
CA VAL A 73 -4.23 -17.37 -12.49
C VAL A 73 -4.57 -18.13 -13.78
N ASN A 74 -4.20 -17.61 -14.94
CA ASN A 74 -4.42 -18.23 -16.25
C ASN A 74 -3.40 -19.32 -16.60
N LEU A 75 -2.41 -19.60 -15.76
CA LEU A 75 -1.48 -20.75 -15.94
C LEU A 75 -2.18 -22.12 -15.81
N GLY A 76 -3.42 -22.14 -15.34
CA GLY A 76 -4.24 -23.33 -15.30
C GLY A 76 -3.97 -24.27 -14.12
N ALA A 77 -4.58 -25.44 -14.17
CA ALA A 77 -4.57 -26.40 -13.07
C ALA A 77 -3.21 -27.05 -12.82
N GLU A 78 -2.36 -27.16 -13.84
CA GLU A 78 -1.01 -27.75 -13.71
C GLU A 78 -0.10 -26.93 -12.80
N GLU A 79 -0.24 -25.60 -12.81
CA GLU A 79 0.48 -24.66 -11.94
C GLU A 79 -0.40 -24.19 -10.75
N LEU A 80 -1.42 -24.98 -10.39
CA LEU A 80 -2.40 -24.63 -9.35
C LEU A 80 -2.93 -23.19 -9.49
N TYR A 81 -3.22 -22.74 -10.74
CA TYR A 81 -3.65 -21.37 -11.04
C TYR A 81 -2.66 -20.29 -10.55
N GLY A 82 -1.36 -20.58 -10.71
CA GLY A 82 -0.26 -19.72 -10.31
C GLY A 82 0.16 -19.82 -8.84
N LEU A 83 -0.49 -20.64 -8.02
CA LEU A 83 -0.17 -20.74 -6.58
C LEU A 83 1.21 -21.38 -6.31
N ASP A 84 1.78 -22.12 -7.27
CA ASP A 84 3.12 -22.71 -7.17
C ASP A 84 4.24 -21.66 -7.30
N GLN A 85 3.95 -20.50 -7.86
CA GLN A 85 4.87 -19.38 -8.00
C GLN A 85 4.57 -18.33 -6.97
N SER A 86 5.60 -17.71 -6.41
CA SER A 86 5.38 -16.65 -5.42
C SER A 86 6.46 -15.58 -5.43
N ASN A 87 6.03 -14.36 -5.26
CA ASN A 87 6.87 -13.22 -4.93
C ASN A 87 6.44 -12.64 -3.58
N ILE A 88 7.40 -12.45 -2.67
CA ILE A 88 7.14 -11.95 -1.33
C ILE A 88 7.99 -10.71 -1.06
N ARG A 89 7.41 -9.73 -0.36
CA ARG A 89 8.12 -8.57 0.18
C ARG A 89 7.83 -8.43 1.66
N PHE A 90 8.88 -8.30 2.46
CA PHE A 90 8.82 -7.92 3.87
C PHE A 90 9.22 -6.45 4.01
N ALA A 91 8.49 -5.71 4.83
CA ALA A 91 8.82 -4.33 5.12
C ALA A 91 8.58 -3.98 6.59
N PHE A 92 9.40 -3.05 7.09
CA PHE A 92 9.21 -2.36 8.35
C PHE A 92 8.99 -0.88 8.07
N GLU A 93 7.92 -0.33 8.63
CA GLU A 93 7.52 1.06 8.48
C GLU A 93 7.43 1.70 9.87
N TYR A 94 8.14 2.80 10.11
CA TYR A 94 8.21 3.43 11.42
C TYR A 94 7.80 4.90 11.37
N GLY A 95 6.83 5.27 12.19
CA GLY A 95 6.43 6.65 12.42
C GLY A 95 7.47 7.38 13.29
N LEU A 96 8.40 8.11 12.65
CA LEU A 96 9.41 8.88 13.37
C LEU A 96 8.79 10.10 14.06
N THR A 97 7.88 10.76 13.35
CA THR A 97 6.99 11.82 13.86
C THR A 97 5.56 11.55 13.36
N ASP A 98 4.58 12.37 13.78
CA ASP A 98 3.22 12.27 13.25
C ASP A 98 3.11 12.67 11.76
N ASN A 99 4.15 13.31 11.21
CA ASN A 99 4.20 13.71 9.81
C ASN A 99 5.24 12.96 8.97
N LEU A 100 6.26 12.34 9.60
CA LEU A 100 7.34 11.65 8.90
C LEU A 100 7.35 10.16 9.27
N MET A 101 7.25 9.32 8.25
CA MET A 101 7.41 7.88 8.30
C MET A 101 8.62 7.46 7.47
N LEU A 102 9.39 6.53 7.97
CA LEU A 102 10.49 5.87 7.29
C LEU A 102 10.17 4.39 7.13
N GLY A 103 10.68 3.77 6.11
CA GLY A 103 10.53 2.34 5.92
C GLY A 103 11.70 1.72 5.18
N ILE A 104 11.87 0.42 5.41
CA ILE A 104 12.82 -0.43 4.70
C ILE A 104 12.11 -1.72 4.31
N GLY A 105 12.46 -2.28 3.18
CA GLY A 105 11.87 -3.52 2.69
C GLY A 105 12.86 -4.38 1.90
N ARG A 106 12.46 -5.63 1.69
CA ARG A 106 13.14 -6.56 0.79
C ARG A 106 12.10 -7.38 0.04
N SER A 107 12.23 -7.38 -1.28
CA SER A 107 11.45 -8.24 -2.20
C SER A 107 12.26 -9.46 -2.62
N SER A 108 11.59 -10.58 -2.84
CA SER A 108 12.22 -11.75 -3.50
C SER A 108 12.39 -11.55 -5.00
N PHE A 109 11.56 -10.68 -5.62
CA PHE A 109 11.72 -10.30 -7.02
C PHE A 109 13.02 -9.51 -7.18
N ASP A 110 13.88 -9.93 -8.07
CA ASP A 110 15.22 -9.36 -8.32
C ASP A 110 16.07 -9.18 -7.05
N LYS A 111 15.68 -9.80 -5.93
CA LYS A 111 16.27 -9.64 -4.60
C LYS A 111 16.44 -8.18 -4.21
N GLU A 112 15.45 -7.34 -4.55
CA GLU A 112 15.50 -5.89 -4.32
C GLU A 112 15.41 -5.55 -2.85
N TYR A 113 16.25 -4.60 -2.42
CA TYR A 113 16.16 -3.90 -1.14
C TYR A 113 15.66 -2.48 -1.41
N ASP A 114 14.71 -2.02 -0.63
CA ASP A 114 14.18 -0.67 -0.73
C ASP A 114 14.25 0.06 0.62
N GLY A 115 14.55 1.33 0.55
CA GLY A 115 14.42 2.27 1.65
C GLY A 115 13.58 3.46 1.21
N PHE A 116 12.67 3.95 2.08
CA PHE A 116 11.79 5.05 1.72
C PHE A 116 11.46 5.97 2.89
N PHE A 117 11.01 7.18 2.55
CA PHE A 117 10.37 8.10 3.47
C PHE A 117 9.02 8.55 2.93
N LYS A 118 8.12 8.92 3.82
CA LYS A 118 6.84 9.57 3.50
C LYS A 118 6.60 10.74 4.46
N LEU A 119 6.59 11.94 3.90
CA LEU A 119 6.44 13.20 4.64
C LEU A 119 5.06 13.81 4.36
N LYS A 120 4.24 13.92 5.38
CA LYS A 120 2.93 14.59 5.31
C LYS A 120 3.15 16.10 5.29
N LEU A 121 2.80 16.74 4.16
CA LEU A 121 2.96 18.17 3.95
C LEU A 121 1.70 18.93 4.41
N LEU A 122 0.53 18.47 3.96
CA LEU A 122 -0.76 19.09 4.28
C LEU A 122 -1.77 18.03 4.71
N LYS A 123 -2.66 18.40 5.62
CA LYS A 123 -3.79 17.58 6.09
C LYS A 123 -5.09 18.17 5.57
N GLN A 124 -6.00 17.32 5.10
CA GLN A 124 -7.35 17.72 4.73
C GLN A 124 -8.09 18.24 5.98
N GLY A 125 -8.63 19.43 5.92
CA GLY A 125 -9.48 19.96 6.99
C GLY A 125 -10.88 19.35 6.94
N ALA A 126 -11.52 19.21 8.11
CA ALA A 126 -12.88 18.69 8.22
C ALA A 126 -13.95 19.78 8.14
N GLU A 127 -13.60 21.04 8.42
CA GLU A 127 -14.53 22.15 8.45
C GLU A 127 -14.79 22.71 7.04
N LYS A 128 -15.99 23.29 6.85
CA LYS A 128 -16.35 23.95 5.59
C LYS A 128 -15.42 25.15 5.33
N GLY A 129 -14.80 25.19 4.13
CA GLY A 129 -13.85 26.24 3.74
C GLY A 129 -12.39 25.97 4.12
N SER A 130 -12.10 24.89 4.85
CA SER A 130 -10.71 24.45 5.11
C SER A 130 -10.08 23.80 3.88
N PHE A 131 -8.75 23.60 3.92
CA PHE A 131 -8.00 23.01 2.81
C PHE A 131 -8.53 21.61 2.45
N PRO A 132 -8.94 21.37 1.19
CA PRO A 132 -9.77 20.24 0.83
C PRO A 132 -9.01 18.93 0.55
N PHE A 133 -7.67 18.93 0.58
CA PHE A 133 -6.83 17.79 0.26
C PHE A 133 -5.86 17.43 1.39
N ALA A 134 -5.44 16.19 1.46
CA ALA A 134 -4.23 15.79 2.15
C ALA A 134 -3.11 15.62 1.12
N ILE A 135 -1.89 16.09 1.42
CA ILE A 135 -0.74 16.02 0.52
C ILE A 135 0.44 15.45 1.28
N SER A 136 1.11 14.44 0.70
CA SER A 136 2.35 13.87 1.21
C SER A 136 3.37 13.73 0.09
N LEU A 137 4.64 13.93 0.42
CA LEU A 137 5.78 13.60 -0.42
C LEU A 137 6.27 12.20 -0.03
N PHE A 138 6.42 11.34 -1.02
CA PHE A 138 7.07 10.03 -0.90
C PHE A 138 8.35 10.01 -1.72
N GLY A 139 9.40 9.40 -1.18
CA GLY A 139 10.63 9.14 -1.89
C GLY A 139 11.20 7.79 -1.50
N SER A 140 11.68 7.02 -2.46
CA SER A 140 12.33 5.73 -2.25
C SER A 140 13.59 5.57 -3.07
N ALA A 141 14.52 4.76 -2.54
CA ALA A 141 15.69 4.25 -3.23
C ALA A 141 15.62 2.72 -3.22
N VAL A 142 15.87 2.09 -4.35
CA VAL A 142 15.83 0.64 -4.56
C VAL A 142 17.18 0.16 -5.06
N TYR A 143 17.70 -0.90 -4.44
CA TYR A 143 18.92 -1.58 -4.85
C TYR A 143 18.60 -2.99 -5.35
N ARG A 144 18.92 -3.28 -6.62
CA ARG A 144 18.77 -4.60 -7.23
C ARG A 144 20.00 -5.44 -6.88
N SER A 145 19.81 -6.50 -6.06
CA SER A 145 20.93 -7.29 -5.55
C SER A 145 21.07 -8.68 -6.19
N ILE A 146 20.22 -9.02 -7.15
CA ILE A 146 20.35 -10.28 -7.88
C ILE A 146 21.67 -10.27 -8.69
N ASP A 147 22.31 -11.41 -8.73
CA ASP A 147 23.58 -11.60 -9.44
C ASP A 147 23.33 -12.52 -10.64
N ASP A 148 22.77 -11.94 -11.69
CA ASP A 148 22.37 -12.59 -12.95
C ASP A 148 23.12 -12.03 -14.16
N PHE A 149 24.29 -11.43 -13.92
CA PHE A 149 25.13 -10.82 -14.94
C PHE A 149 26.20 -11.78 -15.44
N GLU A 150 26.60 -11.58 -16.69
CA GLU A 150 27.76 -12.30 -17.23
C GLU A 150 29.04 -11.89 -16.50
N PRO A 151 29.96 -12.83 -16.20
CA PRO A 151 31.22 -12.50 -15.55
C PRO A 151 32.03 -11.46 -16.36
N GLY A 152 32.43 -10.38 -15.68
CA GLY A 152 33.14 -9.27 -16.28
C GLY A 152 32.26 -8.16 -16.84
N ASN A 153 30.91 -8.30 -16.75
CA ASN A 153 29.93 -7.29 -17.15
C ASN A 153 28.99 -6.93 -16.00
N GLU A 154 29.45 -7.08 -14.74
CA GLU A 154 28.65 -6.76 -13.58
C GLU A 154 28.48 -5.23 -13.48
N PRO A 155 27.23 -4.72 -13.37
CA PRO A 155 27.00 -3.32 -13.15
C PRO A 155 27.54 -2.88 -11.79
N SER A 156 28.05 -1.66 -11.74
CA SER A 156 28.48 -1.04 -10.50
C SER A 156 27.30 -0.92 -9.49
N SER A 157 27.62 -0.77 -8.21
CA SER A 157 26.59 -0.56 -7.18
C SER A 157 25.68 0.64 -7.49
N SER A 158 26.22 1.67 -8.14
CA SER A 158 25.43 2.83 -8.57
C SER A 158 24.43 2.48 -9.67
N GLU A 159 24.83 1.70 -10.67
CA GLU A 159 23.97 1.28 -11.79
C GLU A 159 22.82 0.38 -11.34
N ARG A 160 22.99 -0.34 -10.22
CA ARG A 160 21.94 -1.16 -9.59
C ARG A 160 20.90 -0.34 -8.82
N MET A 161 21.05 0.99 -8.73
CA MET A 161 20.12 1.87 -7.99
C MET A 161 19.04 2.46 -8.88
N SER A 162 17.83 2.56 -8.31
CA SER A 162 16.71 3.30 -8.88
C SER A 162 16.03 4.12 -7.78
N TYR A 163 15.41 5.22 -8.16
CA TYR A 163 14.77 6.14 -7.23
C TYR A 163 13.35 6.43 -7.68
N THR A 164 12.43 6.56 -6.73
CA THR A 164 11.06 6.99 -7.01
C THR A 164 10.71 8.20 -6.16
N THR A 165 10.11 9.20 -6.79
CA THR A 165 9.54 10.35 -6.11
C THR A 165 8.07 10.46 -6.49
N GLN A 166 7.19 10.58 -5.49
CA GLN A 166 5.74 10.69 -5.71
C GLN A 166 5.14 11.80 -4.85
N LEU A 167 4.17 12.51 -5.41
CA LEU A 167 3.30 13.39 -4.65
C LEU A 167 1.94 12.72 -4.46
N LEU A 168 1.62 12.34 -3.22
CA LEU A 168 0.35 11.70 -2.87
C LEU A 168 -0.66 12.80 -2.56
N ILE A 169 -1.68 12.96 -3.40
CA ILE A 169 -2.74 13.97 -3.26
C ILE A 169 -4.05 13.23 -3.05
N ALA A 170 -4.59 13.27 -1.83
CA ALA A 170 -5.76 12.49 -1.47
C ALA A 170 -6.89 13.38 -0.93
N ARG A 171 -8.12 12.93 -1.18
CA ARG A 171 -9.32 13.52 -0.59
C ARG A 171 -10.28 12.43 -0.16
N LYS A 172 -10.75 12.56 1.06
CA LYS A 172 -11.91 11.83 1.56
C LYS A 172 -13.14 12.68 1.29
N PHE A 173 -13.94 12.27 0.32
CA PHE A 173 -15.15 13.00 -0.11
C PHE A 173 -16.32 12.78 0.85
N SER A 174 -16.38 11.58 1.43
CA SER A 174 -17.40 11.17 2.39
C SER A 174 -16.82 10.11 3.34
N PRO A 175 -17.52 9.74 4.42
CA PRO A 175 -17.10 8.60 5.25
C PRO A 175 -16.97 7.29 4.46
N GLY A 176 -17.67 7.17 3.33
CA GLY A 176 -17.70 5.99 2.48
C GLY A 176 -16.76 6.00 1.28
N PHE A 177 -16.25 7.17 0.85
CA PHE A 177 -15.51 7.29 -0.40
C PHE A 177 -14.29 8.19 -0.29
N SER A 178 -13.14 7.68 -0.77
CA SER A 178 -11.87 8.40 -0.84
C SER A 178 -11.20 8.17 -2.20
N LEU A 179 -10.45 9.16 -2.66
CA LEU A 179 -9.66 9.14 -3.88
C LEU A 179 -8.27 9.70 -3.61
N GLN A 180 -7.27 9.15 -4.30
CA GLN A 180 -5.90 9.64 -4.32
C GLN A 180 -5.40 9.70 -5.75
N VAL A 181 -4.68 10.77 -6.09
CA VAL A 181 -3.93 10.91 -7.34
C VAL A 181 -2.45 10.98 -6.97
N THR A 182 -1.61 10.29 -7.74
CA THR A 182 -0.20 10.09 -7.43
C THR A 182 0.67 10.34 -8.65
N PRO A 183 0.99 11.61 -9.00
CA PRO A 183 2.05 11.90 -9.97
C PRO A 183 3.37 11.35 -9.44
N SER A 184 4.12 10.69 -10.32
CA SER A 184 5.32 9.91 -9.99
C SER A 184 6.43 10.19 -10.99
N LEU A 185 7.66 10.26 -10.49
CA LEU A 185 8.89 10.25 -11.26
C LEU A 185 9.73 9.08 -10.78
N ILE A 186 10.09 8.20 -11.68
CA ILE A 186 11.00 7.07 -11.44
C ILE A 186 12.29 7.32 -12.21
N HIS A 187 13.42 7.35 -11.51
CA HIS A 187 14.76 7.47 -12.10
C HIS A 187 15.49 6.15 -12.01
N ARG A 188 16.10 5.72 -13.11
CA ARG A 188 16.94 4.51 -13.20
C ARG A 188 18.35 4.90 -13.58
N ASN A 189 19.33 4.49 -12.77
CA ASN A 189 20.73 4.78 -13.07
C ASN A 189 21.26 3.94 -14.23
N SER A 190 20.64 2.78 -14.49
CA SER A 190 20.95 1.93 -15.63
C SER A 190 19.68 1.53 -16.38
N VAL A 191 19.78 1.41 -17.68
CA VAL A 191 18.72 0.96 -18.61
C VAL A 191 19.24 -0.21 -19.44
N LYS A 192 18.34 -1.01 -20.00
CA LYS A 192 18.72 -2.21 -20.78
C LYS A 192 19.17 -1.88 -22.19
N ILE A 193 18.56 -0.89 -22.81
CA ILE A 193 18.88 -0.41 -24.16
C ILE A 193 18.98 1.12 -24.13
N GLU A 194 19.66 1.70 -25.11
CA GLU A 194 19.90 3.14 -25.20
C GLU A 194 18.62 3.96 -25.33
N ASP A 195 17.59 3.38 -25.96
CA ASP A 195 16.29 4.02 -26.18
C ASP A 195 15.39 4.01 -24.91
N ASP A 196 15.72 3.21 -23.90
CA ASP A 196 14.99 3.22 -22.62
C ASP A 196 15.17 4.54 -21.88
N PRO A 197 14.11 5.18 -21.38
CA PRO A 197 14.24 6.40 -20.62
C PRO A 197 14.80 6.15 -19.22
N HIS A 198 15.82 6.92 -18.81
CA HIS A 198 16.30 6.96 -17.41
C HIS A 198 15.25 7.58 -16.46
N ASN A 199 14.44 8.51 -16.96
CA ASN A 199 13.38 9.20 -16.21
C ASN A 199 12.02 8.82 -16.75
N ILE A 200 11.23 8.10 -15.94
CA ILE A 200 9.90 7.64 -16.30
C ILE A 200 8.88 8.43 -15.51
N PHE A 201 7.90 9.00 -16.20
CA PHE A 201 6.78 9.72 -15.61
C PHE A 201 5.54 8.83 -15.59
N ALA A 202 4.82 8.85 -14.49
CA ALA A 202 3.58 8.12 -14.34
C ALA A 202 2.56 8.88 -13.49
N VAL A 203 1.29 8.55 -13.65
CA VAL A 203 0.20 9.07 -12.81
C VAL A 203 -0.63 7.91 -12.28
N GLY A 204 -0.66 7.75 -10.97
CA GLY A 204 -1.50 6.79 -10.28
C GLY A 204 -2.85 7.38 -9.88
N ILE A 205 -3.89 6.56 -9.89
CA ILE A 205 -5.19 6.85 -9.30
C ILE A 205 -5.55 5.69 -8.38
N GLY A 206 -5.83 6.00 -7.12
CA GLY A 206 -6.25 5.04 -6.12
C GLY A 206 -7.58 5.44 -5.48
N SER A 207 -8.48 4.49 -5.31
CA SER A 207 -9.80 4.73 -4.73
C SER A 207 -10.10 3.75 -3.61
N ARG A 208 -10.97 4.18 -2.69
CA ARG A 208 -11.49 3.36 -1.62
C ARG A 208 -12.98 3.59 -1.46
N VAL A 209 -13.77 2.50 -1.46
CA VAL A 209 -15.18 2.48 -1.14
C VAL A 209 -15.39 1.66 0.14
N LYS A 210 -15.84 2.28 1.21
CA LYS A 210 -16.12 1.63 2.49
C LYS A 210 -17.48 0.92 2.41
N LEU A 211 -17.50 -0.39 2.61
CA LEU A 211 -18.72 -1.20 2.63
C LEU A 211 -19.28 -1.32 4.05
N THR A 212 -18.39 -1.56 5.03
CA THR A 212 -18.74 -1.67 6.45
C THR A 212 -17.72 -0.95 7.30
N LYS A 213 -17.86 -0.90 8.62
CA LYS A 213 -16.83 -0.35 9.53
C LYS A 213 -15.46 -1.02 9.33
N ARG A 214 -15.43 -2.31 8.94
CA ARG A 214 -14.20 -3.13 8.84
C ARG A 214 -13.81 -3.52 7.43
N VAL A 215 -14.69 -3.38 6.45
CA VAL A 215 -14.48 -3.85 5.07
C VAL A 215 -14.55 -2.68 4.11
N SER A 216 -13.59 -2.59 3.21
CA SER A 216 -13.60 -1.67 2.07
C SER A 216 -13.12 -2.35 0.79
N ILE A 217 -13.57 -1.86 -0.35
CA ILE A 217 -13.07 -2.20 -1.67
C ILE A 217 -12.15 -1.09 -2.13
N ASN A 218 -11.01 -1.45 -2.69
CA ASN A 218 -10.04 -0.53 -3.25
C ASN A 218 -9.81 -0.86 -4.72
N GLY A 219 -9.49 0.17 -5.50
CA GLY A 219 -9.01 0.06 -6.87
C GLY A 219 -7.81 0.97 -7.06
N GLU A 220 -6.85 0.54 -7.85
CA GLU A 220 -5.61 1.27 -8.12
C GLU A 220 -5.19 1.06 -9.57
N TYR A 221 -4.83 2.15 -10.24
CA TYR A 221 -4.36 2.15 -11.61
C TYR A 221 -3.20 3.13 -11.77
N HIS A 222 -2.14 2.73 -12.45
CA HIS A 222 -0.98 3.58 -12.77
C HIS A 222 -0.77 3.64 -14.26
N TYR A 223 -0.88 4.84 -14.82
CA TYR A 223 -0.59 5.13 -16.22
C TYR A 223 0.85 5.63 -16.36
N THR A 224 1.66 4.94 -17.15
CA THR A 224 3.03 5.31 -17.47
C THR A 224 3.06 6.12 -18.75
N VAL A 225 3.63 7.34 -18.68
CA VAL A 225 3.60 8.30 -19.81
C VAL A 225 4.61 7.93 -20.88
N ASN A 226 5.82 7.55 -20.44
CA ASN A 226 6.94 7.16 -21.31
C ASN A 226 7.51 5.82 -20.80
N PRO A 227 6.89 4.70 -21.20
CA PRO A 227 7.30 3.37 -20.74
C PRO A 227 8.69 2.97 -21.24
N LEU A 228 9.24 1.90 -20.67
CA LEU A 228 10.45 1.26 -21.20
C LEU A 228 10.14 0.64 -22.56
N GLU A 229 11.05 0.80 -23.53
CA GLU A 229 10.94 0.20 -24.86
C GLU A 229 11.58 -1.19 -24.93
N SER A 230 12.44 -1.53 -23.97
CA SER A 230 13.09 -2.85 -23.87
C SER A 230 12.17 -3.99 -23.44
N ILE A 231 10.94 -3.68 -23.04
CA ILE A 231 9.92 -4.65 -22.62
C ILE A 231 8.55 -4.23 -23.15
N ASP A 232 7.63 -5.17 -23.27
CA ASP A 232 6.22 -4.89 -23.58
C ASP A 232 5.50 -4.43 -22.29
N ALA A 233 5.76 -3.16 -21.90
CA ALA A 233 5.30 -2.62 -20.64
C ALA A 233 3.80 -2.34 -20.65
N THR A 234 3.09 -2.86 -19.64
CA THR A 234 1.66 -2.61 -19.42
C THR A 234 1.44 -1.68 -18.21
N ASN A 235 0.29 -0.99 -18.22
CA ASN A 235 -0.10 -0.17 -17.08
C ASN A 235 -0.57 -1.04 -15.91
N SER A 236 -0.09 -0.74 -14.70
CA SER A 236 -0.47 -1.50 -13.50
C SER A 236 -1.91 -1.23 -13.09
N LEU A 237 -2.70 -2.29 -12.95
CA LEU A 237 -4.08 -2.28 -12.49
C LEU A 237 -4.26 -3.27 -11.33
N ALA A 238 -4.89 -2.83 -10.27
CA ALA A 238 -5.19 -3.69 -9.12
C ALA A 238 -6.56 -3.39 -8.53
N PHE A 239 -7.23 -4.45 -8.06
CA PHE A 239 -8.43 -4.40 -7.25
C PHE A 239 -8.22 -5.20 -5.98
N GLY A 240 -8.86 -4.79 -4.89
CA GLY A 240 -8.72 -5.52 -3.64
C GLY A 240 -9.76 -5.19 -2.59
N ILE A 241 -9.76 -6.00 -1.56
CA ILE A 241 -10.64 -5.88 -0.40
C ILE A 241 -9.78 -5.76 0.84
N ASP A 242 -10.02 -4.70 1.61
CA ASP A 242 -9.43 -4.55 2.95
C ASP A 242 -10.37 -5.13 4.00
N ILE A 243 -9.80 -5.89 4.93
CA ILE A 243 -10.48 -6.42 6.11
C ILE A 243 -9.68 -5.99 7.34
N GLU A 244 -10.26 -5.11 8.16
CA GLU A 244 -9.65 -4.63 9.39
C GLU A 244 -10.11 -5.48 10.59
N THR A 245 -9.14 -5.99 11.33
CA THR A 245 -9.37 -6.70 12.60
C THR A 245 -8.46 -6.10 13.65
N GLY A 246 -8.91 -5.92 14.87
CA GLY A 246 -8.26 -5.24 16.01
C GLY A 246 -6.71 -5.18 16.05
N GLY A 247 -6.09 -4.45 15.12
CA GLY A 247 -4.63 -4.24 15.03
C GLY A 247 -3.97 -4.83 13.78
N HIS A 248 -4.71 -5.54 12.91
CA HIS A 248 -4.24 -6.01 11.63
C HIS A 248 -5.11 -5.45 10.50
N VAL A 249 -4.50 -5.19 9.35
CA VAL A 249 -5.18 -4.97 8.09
C VAL A 249 -4.79 -6.09 7.14
N PHE A 250 -5.78 -6.81 6.67
CA PHE A 250 -5.65 -7.83 5.63
C PHE A 250 -6.19 -7.26 4.32
N GLN A 251 -5.41 -7.39 3.26
CA GLN A 251 -5.84 -7.03 1.90
C GLN A 251 -5.78 -8.29 1.04
N ILE A 252 -6.86 -8.60 0.32
CA ILE A 252 -6.87 -9.61 -0.75
C ILE A 252 -6.84 -8.82 -2.05
N ILE A 253 -5.94 -9.17 -2.96
CA ILE A 253 -5.59 -8.34 -4.12
C ILE A 253 -5.61 -9.19 -5.38
N LEU A 254 -6.15 -8.62 -6.45
CA LEU A 254 -6.00 -9.06 -7.83
C LEU A 254 -5.27 -7.95 -8.59
N SER A 255 -4.13 -8.25 -9.19
CA SER A 255 -3.29 -7.29 -9.90
C SER A 255 -2.66 -7.93 -11.14
N ASN A 256 -2.41 -7.14 -12.18
CA ASN A 256 -1.56 -7.58 -13.29
C ASN A 256 -0.06 -7.39 -13.02
N SER A 257 0.33 -7.01 -11.80
CA SER A 257 1.73 -6.91 -11.42
C SER A 257 2.07 -7.91 -10.33
N ILE A 258 3.09 -8.73 -10.57
CA ILE A 258 3.68 -9.63 -9.57
C ILE A 258 4.61 -8.87 -8.62
N THR A 259 5.03 -7.66 -8.97
CA THR A 259 5.95 -6.83 -8.19
C THR A 259 5.20 -5.91 -7.22
N MET A 260 5.89 -5.45 -6.17
CA MET A 260 5.27 -4.74 -5.04
C MET A 260 6.04 -3.48 -4.62
N ILE A 261 7.06 -3.08 -5.40
CA ILE A 261 7.84 -1.86 -5.20
C ILE A 261 7.48 -0.89 -6.33
N GLU A 262 7.36 0.41 -6.02
CA GLU A 262 6.87 1.45 -6.93
C GLU A 262 7.62 1.47 -8.27
N LYS A 263 8.95 1.36 -8.22
CA LYS A 263 9.79 1.28 -9.42
C LYS A 263 9.37 0.13 -10.31
N SER A 264 9.11 -1.04 -9.74
CA SER A 264 8.88 -2.27 -10.51
C SER A 264 7.42 -2.38 -10.97
N PHE A 265 6.42 -2.18 -10.07
CA PHE A 265 5.02 -2.34 -10.51
C PHE A 265 4.53 -1.22 -11.44
N ILE A 266 5.15 -0.03 -11.40
CA ILE A 266 4.80 1.07 -12.31
C ILE A 266 5.48 0.91 -13.67
N THR A 267 6.76 0.47 -13.71
CA THR A 267 7.56 0.55 -14.94
C THR A 267 7.94 -0.78 -15.56
N GLU A 268 7.75 -1.91 -14.85
CA GLU A 268 8.22 -3.23 -15.28
C GLU A 268 7.09 -4.29 -15.34
N SER A 269 5.82 -3.89 -15.21
CA SER A 269 4.69 -4.80 -15.43
C SER A 269 4.55 -5.10 -16.92
N THR A 270 4.46 -6.39 -17.26
CA THR A 270 4.32 -6.88 -18.63
C THR A 270 3.03 -7.67 -18.84
N ASP A 271 2.33 -7.99 -17.76
CA ASP A 271 1.10 -8.79 -17.78
C ASP A 271 -0.12 -7.89 -18.07
N ASP A 272 -1.06 -8.35 -18.90
CA ASP A 272 -2.29 -7.63 -19.21
C ASP A 272 -3.47 -8.16 -18.37
N PHE A 273 -4.06 -7.28 -17.56
CA PHE A 273 -5.21 -7.63 -16.70
C PHE A 273 -6.40 -8.13 -17.51
N PHE A 274 -6.62 -7.58 -18.71
CA PHE A 274 -7.79 -7.89 -19.54
C PHE A 274 -7.58 -9.15 -20.40
N GLU A 275 -6.34 -9.59 -20.59
CA GLU A 275 -6.01 -10.89 -21.19
C GLU A 275 -6.05 -12.03 -20.16
N GLY A 276 -6.29 -11.71 -18.89
CA GLY A 276 -6.38 -12.69 -17.80
C GLY A 276 -5.06 -12.94 -17.08
N ASP A 277 -4.01 -12.17 -17.37
CA ASP A 277 -2.73 -12.23 -16.69
C ASP A 277 -2.84 -11.57 -15.31
N VAL A 278 -3.61 -12.19 -14.44
CA VAL A 278 -3.94 -11.66 -13.12
C VAL A 278 -3.25 -12.47 -12.04
N HIS A 279 -2.60 -11.80 -11.12
CA HIS A 279 -1.99 -12.36 -9.92
C HIS A 279 -2.93 -12.21 -8.74
N LEU A 280 -3.24 -13.32 -8.09
CA LEU A 280 -3.81 -13.29 -6.75
C LEU A 280 -2.71 -12.90 -5.76
N GLY A 281 -3.04 -12.10 -4.77
CA GLY A 281 -2.11 -11.71 -3.74
C GLY A 281 -2.79 -11.26 -2.46
N PHE A 282 -1.96 -11.00 -1.46
CA PHE A 282 -2.42 -10.41 -0.21
C PHE A 282 -1.35 -9.51 0.41
N ASN A 283 -1.81 -8.55 1.19
CA ASN A 283 -0.96 -7.84 2.14
C ASN A 283 -1.50 -8.10 3.55
N ILE A 284 -0.59 -8.31 4.50
CA ILE A 284 -0.90 -8.40 5.92
C ILE A 284 -0.04 -7.38 6.63
N SER A 285 -0.66 -6.47 7.36
CA SER A 285 0.06 -5.49 8.15
C SER A 285 -0.33 -5.58 9.63
N ARG A 286 0.67 -5.36 10.49
CA ARG A 286 0.49 -5.30 11.94
C ARG A 286 1.30 -4.16 12.53
N ALA A 287 0.59 -3.28 13.24
CA ALA A 287 1.18 -2.15 13.92
C ALA A 287 1.50 -2.48 15.39
N PHE A 288 2.70 -2.08 15.83
CA PHE A 288 3.18 -2.19 17.19
C PHE A 288 3.50 -0.79 17.72
N GLN A 289 2.89 -0.39 18.82
CA GLN A 289 3.15 0.90 19.44
C GLN A 289 4.33 0.78 20.42
N PHE A 290 5.43 1.47 20.11
CA PHE A 290 6.58 1.62 21.01
C PHE A 290 6.52 2.99 21.68
N GLY A 291 6.50 3.03 23.01
CA GLY A 291 6.48 4.26 23.82
C GLY A 291 5.45 4.23 24.94
N LYS A 292 5.50 5.22 25.84
CA LYS A 292 4.63 5.29 27.02
C LYS A 292 3.16 5.24 26.63
N ASN A 293 2.48 4.20 27.07
CA ASN A 293 1.06 3.97 26.85
C ASN A 293 0.23 5.22 27.18
N LYS A 294 -0.58 5.71 26.22
CA LYS A 294 -1.61 6.73 26.48
C LYS A 294 -2.53 6.35 27.66
N LYS A 295 -2.74 5.06 27.90
CA LYS A 295 -3.48 4.55 29.07
C LYS A 295 -2.86 4.95 30.40
N LYS A 296 -1.53 5.14 30.49
CA LYS A 296 -0.88 5.59 31.72
C LYS A 296 -1.11 7.09 31.94
N LYS A 297 -1.12 7.88 30.88
CA LYS A 297 -1.43 9.32 30.93
C LYS A 297 -2.88 9.61 31.34
N LEU A 298 -3.82 8.79 30.84
CA LEU A 298 -5.25 8.87 31.24
C LEU A 298 -5.48 8.44 32.71
N LYS A 299 -4.70 7.47 33.22
CA LYS A 299 -4.74 7.10 34.63
C LYS A 299 -4.15 8.19 35.51
N GLU A 300 -3.00 8.74 35.13
CA GLU A 300 -2.33 9.83 35.86
C GLU A 300 -3.21 11.12 35.87
N VAL A 301 -3.93 11.44 34.80
CA VAL A 301 -4.88 12.56 34.76
C VAL A 301 -6.14 12.28 35.58
N LYS A 302 -6.62 11.04 35.66
CA LYS A 302 -7.74 10.67 36.55
C LYS A 302 -7.36 10.67 38.03
N GLU A 303 -6.13 10.29 38.33
CA GLU A 303 -5.59 10.31 39.72
C GLU A 303 -5.21 11.72 40.19
N SER A 304 -4.89 12.66 39.30
CA SER A 304 -4.60 14.05 39.62
C SER A 304 -5.85 14.93 39.80
N ASN A 305 -7.03 14.44 39.37
CA ASN A 305 -8.32 15.14 39.48
C ASN A 305 -9.21 14.59 40.63
N GLN A 306 -8.66 13.69 41.48
CA GLN A 306 -9.22 13.26 42.75
C GLN A 306 -8.44 13.87 43.93
#